data_69764a4cb62149a67eb47713eaa990e7
#
_entry.id   69764a4cb62149a67eb47713eaa990e7
#
_cell.length_a   1.000
_cell.length_b   1.000
_cell.length_c   1.000
_cell.angle_alpha   90.00
_cell.angle_beta   90.00
_cell.angle_gamma   90.00
#
_symmetry.space_group_name_H-M   'P 1'
#
loop_
_entity.id
_entity.type
_entity.pdbx_description
1 polymer ?
#
loop_
_entity_poly.entity_id
_entity_poly.type
_entity_poly.pdbx_seq_one_letter_code
_entity_poly.pdbx_strand_id
1 'polypeptide(L)'
;MTRERCVKAIVDLAERLGSIQDGSEWYLFGSVDRDEPAASDIDLLILCTVDGQADALRREINPDDLPLPLDLGLMTFDEAAQVDAVRTQRARLIYPHTSGRTT
;
A
#
# COMPACT_ATOMS: atom_id res chain seq x y z
N MET A 1 13.96 3.32 -11.50
CA MET A 1 13.21 2.36 -10.65
C MET A 1 11.90 2.04 -11.31
N THR A 2 11.58 0.78 -11.48
CA THR A 2 10.35 0.38 -12.15
C THR A 2 9.22 0.14 -11.16
N ARG A 3 7.99 0.23 -11.66
CA ARG A 3 6.82 -0.11 -10.85
C ARG A 3 6.92 -1.52 -10.29
N GLU A 4 7.33 -2.45 -11.12
CA GLU A 4 7.42 -3.86 -10.72
C GLU A 4 8.35 -4.07 -9.52
N ARG A 5 9.49 -3.41 -9.52
CA ARG A 5 10.45 -3.53 -8.42
C ARG A 5 9.90 -2.90 -7.14
N CYS A 6 9.22 -1.78 -7.25
CA CYS A 6 8.59 -1.15 -6.10
C CYS A 6 7.47 -2.03 -5.53
N VAL A 7 6.63 -2.59 -6.41
CA VAL A 7 5.54 -3.47 -5.98
C VAL A 7 6.11 -4.70 -5.26
N LYS A 8 7.17 -5.30 -5.81
CA LYS A 8 7.79 -6.45 -5.17
C LYS A 8 8.29 -6.10 -3.77
N ALA A 9 8.96 -4.96 -3.63
CA ALA A 9 9.49 -4.54 -2.33
C ALA A 9 8.35 -4.32 -1.34
N ILE A 10 7.25 -3.72 -1.78
CA ILE A 10 6.10 -3.45 -0.91
C ILE A 10 5.42 -4.76 -0.50
N VAL A 11 5.23 -5.68 -1.45
CA VAL A 11 4.61 -6.97 -1.15
C VAL A 11 5.48 -7.77 -0.18
N ASP A 12 6.79 -7.77 -0.39
CA ASP A 12 7.72 -8.44 0.53
C ASP A 12 7.60 -7.85 1.94
N LEU A 13 7.47 -6.52 2.04
CA LEU A 13 7.29 -5.85 3.31
C LEU A 13 5.99 -6.30 3.98
N ALA A 14 4.89 -6.32 3.23
CA ALA A 14 3.60 -6.74 3.76
C ALA A 14 3.66 -8.17 4.29
N GLU A 15 4.31 -9.05 3.54
CA GLU A 15 4.43 -10.46 3.95
C GLU A 15 5.26 -10.61 5.21
N ARG A 16 6.33 -9.81 5.35
CA ARG A 16 7.16 -9.86 6.55
C ARG A 16 6.41 -9.38 7.81
N LEU A 17 5.44 -8.50 7.64
CA LEU A 17 4.65 -8.01 8.78
C LEU A 17 3.70 -9.07 9.35
N GLY A 18 3.39 -10.09 8.56
CA GLY A 18 2.59 -11.21 9.04
C GLY A 18 1.20 -10.80 9.52
N SER A 19 0.84 -11.24 10.72
CA SER A 19 -0.52 -11.04 11.21
C SER A 19 -0.88 -9.57 11.47
N ILE A 20 0.12 -8.70 11.63
CA ILE A 20 -0.15 -7.28 11.85
C ILE A 20 -0.97 -6.69 10.71
N GLN A 21 -0.73 -7.15 9.48
CA GLN A 21 -1.42 -6.62 8.32
C GLN A 21 -2.64 -7.45 7.89
N ASP A 22 -3.00 -8.49 8.63
CA ASP A 22 -4.12 -9.36 8.24
C ASP A 22 -5.40 -8.56 8.01
N GLY A 23 -6.04 -8.81 6.87
CA GLY A 23 -7.29 -8.15 6.50
C GLY A 23 -7.11 -6.76 5.90
N SER A 24 -5.89 -6.22 5.88
CA SER A 24 -5.63 -4.92 5.25
C SER A 24 -5.52 -5.06 3.74
N GLU A 25 -5.70 -3.95 3.03
CA GLU A 25 -5.49 -3.87 1.59
C GLU A 25 -4.54 -2.74 1.29
N TRP A 26 -3.57 -3.01 0.43
CA TRP A 26 -2.50 -2.10 0.09
C TRP A 26 -2.64 -1.64 -1.35
N TYR A 27 -2.69 -0.32 -1.54
CA TYR A 27 -2.92 0.29 -2.84
C TYR A 27 -1.77 1.21 -3.20
N LEU A 28 -1.33 1.13 -4.45
CA LEU A 28 -0.28 2.00 -4.98
C LEU A 28 -0.91 3.03 -5.91
N PHE A 29 -0.45 4.27 -5.81
CA PHE A 29 -0.91 5.32 -6.72
C PHE A 29 0.24 6.27 -7.02
N GLY A 30 -0.04 7.32 -7.78
CA GLY A 30 0.97 8.33 -8.09
C GLY A 30 1.96 7.91 -9.17
N SER A 31 3.10 8.56 -9.19
CA SER A 31 4.05 8.42 -10.30
C SER A 31 4.66 7.04 -10.43
N VAL A 32 4.95 6.37 -9.31
CA VAL A 32 5.46 5.00 -9.36
C VAL A 32 4.41 4.06 -9.94
N ASP A 33 3.15 4.21 -9.53
CA ASP A 33 2.10 3.35 -10.05
C ASP A 33 1.91 3.52 -11.55
N ARG A 34 2.11 4.74 -12.06
CA ARG A 34 2.05 5.01 -13.49
C ARG A 34 3.34 4.67 -14.23
N ASP A 35 4.33 4.17 -13.50
CA ASP A 35 5.64 3.77 -14.04
C ASP A 35 6.33 4.93 -14.76
N GLU A 36 6.24 6.12 -14.20
CA GLU A 36 6.86 7.30 -14.79
C GLU A 36 8.38 7.24 -14.61
N PRO A 37 9.15 7.58 -15.64
CA PRO A 37 10.61 7.46 -15.57
C PRO A 37 11.25 8.31 -14.47
N ALA A 38 10.64 9.44 -14.15
CA ALA A 38 11.18 10.37 -13.16
C ALA A 38 10.53 10.20 -11.79
N ALA A 39 9.85 9.08 -11.55
CA ALA A 39 9.20 8.83 -10.26
C ALA A 39 10.23 8.86 -9.14
N SER A 40 9.96 9.65 -8.09
CA SER A 40 10.88 9.85 -6.98
C SER A 40 10.35 9.36 -5.64
N ASP A 41 9.04 9.15 -5.53
CA ASP A 41 8.41 8.75 -4.26
C ASP A 41 7.43 7.62 -4.50
N ILE A 42 7.26 6.78 -3.47
CA ILE A 42 6.22 5.75 -3.47
C ILE A 42 5.01 6.32 -2.74
N ASP A 43 3.87 6.38 -3.41
CA ASP A 43 2.60 6.78 -2.80
C ASP A 43 1.78 5.53 -2.50
N LEU A 44 1.67 5.20 -1.22
CA LEU A 44 1.05 3.96 -0.75
C LEU A 44 -0.11 4.27 0.18
N LEU A 45 -1.26 3.66 -0.09
CA LEU A 45 -2.45 3.76 0.76
C LEU A 45 -2.78 2.38 1.30
N ILE A 46 -2.87 2.26 2.62
CA ILE A 46 -3.25 1.00 3.26
C ILE A 46 -4.60 1.18 3.95
N LEU A 47 -5.55 0.32 3.58
CA LEU A 47 -6.86 0.29 4.21
C LEU A 47 -6.87 -0.76 5.30
N CYS A 48 -7.24 -0.35 6.49
CA CYS A 48 -7.15 -1.17 7.70
C CYS A 48 -8.52 -1.53 8.22
N THR A 49 -8.59 -2.64 8.95
CA THR A 49 -9.84 -3.12 9.51
C THR A 49 -10.30 -2.25 10.68
N VAL A 50 -9.35 -1.77 11.49
CA VAL A 50 -9.63 -0.91 12.65
C VAL A 50 -8.47 0.07 12.84
N ASP A 51 -8.71 1.12 13.62
CA ASP A 51 -7.68 2.13 13.91
C ASP A 51 -6.43 1.54 14.56
N GLY A 52 -6.61 0.54 15.42
CA GLY A 52 -5.47 -0.11 16.07
C GLY A 52 -4.53 -0.77 15.08
N GLN A 53 -5.07 -1.32 13.99
CA GLN A 53 -4.23 -1.89 12.94
C GLN A 53 -3.44 -0.80 12.22
N ALA A 54 -4.08 0.35 11.95
CA ALA A 54 -3.38 1.48 11.32
C ALA A 54 -2.22 1.94 12.19
N ASP A 55 -2.44 2.05 13.50
CA ASP A 55 -1.39 2.46 14.43
C ASP A 55 -0.24 1.46 14.46
N ALA A 56 -0.57 0.17 14.48
CA ALA A 56 0.44 -0.89 14.49
C ALA A 56 1.28 -0.85 13.21
N LEU A 57 0.63 -0.70 12.06
CA LEU A 57 1.35 -0.62 10.79
C LEU A 57 2.25 0.61 10.73
N ARG A 58 1.77 1.75 11.24
CA ARG A 58 2.57 2.97 11.26
C ARG A 58 3.86 2.77 12.08
N ARG A 59 3.77 2.03 13.18
CA ARG A 59 4.95 1.75 14.02
C ARG A 59 5.89 0.74 13.38
N GLU A 60 5.34 -0.26 12.69
CA GLU A 60 6.13 -1.40 12.22
C GLU A 60 6.72 -1.23 10.84
N ILE A 61 6.12 -0.37 10.01
CA ILE A 61 6.66 -0.13 8.67
C ILE A 61 7.89 0.76 8.77
N ASN A 62 9.01 0.23 8.28
CA ASN A 62 10.25 1.00 8.19
C ASN A 62 10.39 1.49 6.74
N PRO A 63 10.27 2.81 6.51
CA PRO A 63 10.38 3.34 5.13
C PRO A 63 11.71 3.00 4.46
N ASP A 64 12.76 2.78 5.26
CA ASP A 64 14.08 2.48 4.72
C ASP A 64 14.14 1.09 4.08
N ASP A 65 13.13 0.25 4.31
CA ASP A 65 13.04 -1.06 3.64
C ASP A 65 12.62 -0.94 2.18
N LEU A 66 12.23 0.25 1.74
CA LEU A 66 11.75 0.46 0.38
C LEU A 66 12.77 1.23 -0.45
N PRO A 67 12.76 1.02 -1.78
CA PRO A 67 13.80 1.60 -2.65
C PRO A 67 13.69 3.10 -2.91
N LEU A 68 12.54 3.70 -2.59
CA LEU A 68 12.30 5.13 -2.75
C LEU A 68 11.64 5.67 -1.50
N PRO A 69 11.70 6.98 -1.27
CA PRO A 69 10.97 7.57 -0.15
C PRO A 69 9.50 7.21 -0.18
N LEU A 70 8.94 6.98 1.00
CA LEU A 70 7.56 6.50 1.15
C LEU A 70 6.65 7.62 1.64
N ASP A 71 5.59 7.88 0.88
CA ASP A 71 4.48 8.71 1.30
C ASP A 71 3.34 7.75 1.66
N LEU A 72 3.10 7.56 2.94
CA LEU A 72 2.20 6.54 3.46
C LEU A 72 0.91 7.14 3.99
N GLY A 73 -0.22 6.68 3.43
CA GLY A 73 -1.53 6.97 3.97
C GLY A 73 -2.12 5.72 4.60
N LEU A 74 -2.68 5.88 5.79
CA LEU A 74 -3.32 4.80 6.52
C LEU A 74 -4.72 5.26 6.92
N MET A 75 -5.72 4.46 6.61
CA MET A 75 -7.09 4.74 7.03
C MET A 75 -7.86 3.45 7.15
N THR A 76 -8.98 3.48 7.88
CA THR A 76 -9.85 2.32 7.94
C THR A 76 -10.64 2.20 6.65
N PHE A 77 -11.19 1.01 6.40
CA PHE A 77 -12.08 0.81 5.25
C PHE A 77 -13.26 1.79 5.27
N ASP A 78 -13.81 2.06 6.46
CA ASP A 78 -14.95 2.98 6.59
C ASP A 78 -14.53 4.41 6.22
N GLU A 79 -13.38 4.85 6.70
CA GLU A 79 -12.87 6.18 6.38
C GLU A 79 -12.62 6.34 4.89
N ALA A 80 -12.02 5.31 4.30
CA ALA A 80 -11.73 5.33 2.87
C ALA A 80 -13.01 5.38 2.03
N ALA A 81 -14.04 4.66 2.47
CA ALA A 81 -15.33 4.67 1.77
C ALA A 81 -16.00 6.03 1.84
N GLN A 82 -15.90 6.70 2.98
CA GLN A 82 -16.52 8.02 3.14
C GLN A 82 -15.95 9.06 2.19
N VAL A 83 -14.65 9.00 1.92
CA VAL A 83 -13.98 9.96 1.03
C VAL A 83 -13.69 9.37 -0.35
N ASP A 84 -14.10 8.13 -0.59
CA ASP A 84 -13.86 7.42 -1.86
C ASP A 84 -12.38 7.46 -2.24
N ALA A 85 -11.52 7.14 -1.26
CA ALA A 85 -10.09 7.37 -1.37
C ALA A 85 -9.44 6.62 -2.52
N VAL A 86 -9.81 5.35 -2.71
CA VAL A 86 -9.20 4.52 -3.75
C VAL A 86 -9.47 5.10 -5.13
N ARG A 87 -10.74 5.44 -5.41
CA ARG A 87 -11.10 5.97 -6.72
C ARG A 87 -10.56 7.39 -6.92
N THR A 88 -10.63 8.23 -5.89
CA THR A 88 -10.17 9.61 -5.98
C THR A 88 -8.67 9.66 -6.29
N GLN A 89 -7.90 8.77 -5.67
CA GLN A 89 -6.45 8.70 -5.88
C GLN A 89 -6.09 7.86 -7.09
N ARG A 90 -7.05 7.20 -7.72
CA ARG A 90 -6.80 6.23 -8.80
C ARG A 90 -5.83 5.16 -8.34
N ALA A 91 -5.98 4.73 -7.10
CA ALA A 91 -5.08 3.75 -6.49
C ALA A 91 -5.42 2.34 -6.98
N ARG A 92 -4.39 1.52 -7.14
CA ARG A 92 -4.55 0.15 -7.60
C ARG A 92 -4.11 -0.82 -6.54
N LEU A 93 -4.92 -1.85 -6.31
CA LEU A 93 -4.63 -2.87 -5.31
C LEU A 93 -3.39 -3.66 -5.70
N ILE A 94 -2.42 -3.75 -4.80
CA ILE A 94 -1.21 -4.54 -5.02
C ILE A 94 -1.05 -5.65 -3.99
N TYR A 95 -1.72 -5.56 -2.85
CA TYR A 95 -1.65 -6.60 -1.83
C TYR A 95 -2.91 -6.56 -0.97
N PRO A 96 -3.51 -7.71 -0.62
CA PRO A 96 -3.11 -9.04 -1.05
C PRO A 96 -3.32 -9.24 -2.54
N HIS A 97 -2.58 -10.16 -3.10
CA HIS A 97 -2.64 -10.44 -4.53
C HIS A 97 -3.93 -11.20 -4.83
N THR A 98 -4.77 -10.62 -5.69
CA THR A 98 -6.07 -11.22 -5.97
C THR A 98 -6.18 -11.89 -7.33
N SER A 99 -5.25 -11.59 -8.22
CA SER A 99 -5.39 -11.99 -9.62
C SER A 99 -5.40 -13.49 -9.84
N GLY A 100 -4.93 -14.20 -8.92
CA GLY A 100 -4.88 -15.64 -9.09
C GLY A 100 -6.10 -16.35 -8.61
N ARG A 101 -6.99 -15.68 -8.07
CA ARG A 101 -7.85 -16.32 -7.45
C ARG A 101 -9.01 -16.48 -7.97
N THR A 102 -9.22 -16.53 -8.56
CA THR A 102 -10.31 -16.70 -9.04
C THR A 102 -10.87 -17.72 -8.87
N THR A 103 -10.80 -17.93 -8.56
CA THR A 103 -11.08 -18.84 -8.41
C THR A 103 -11.56 -19.27 -8.37
#